data_0f2a4ec3678c80d4405ed7951429fbca
#
_entry.id   0f2a4ec3678c80d4405ed7951429fbca
#
_cell.length_a   1.000
_cell.length_b   1.000
_cell.length_c   1.000
_cell.angle_alpha   90.00
_cell.angle_beta   90.00
_cell.angle_gamma   90.00
#
_symmetry.space_group_name_H-M   'P 1'
#
loop_
_entity.id
_entity.type
_entity.pdbx_description
1 polymer ?
#
loop_
_entity_poly.entity_id
_entity_poly.type
_entity_poly.pdbx_seq_one_letter_code
_entity_poly.pdbx_strand_id
1 'polypeptide(L)'
;MRARHGTGERRRPGLTASQHFFRACCRALTSGLAAAMSAGMTADPFLRTVKAWPFEEAAKVADRLAKSGKGEALFETGYGPSGLPHIGTFGEVARTSWVRRAFERLTGLPSKLIAFSDDMDGLRKVPDNLPNREVLIPHLGKSLTAIPDPFGTHSSFGAHNNARLRAFLDQFGFEYEFASSTDYYKGGRFDAALLRMAERHEQVRAVILPTLGPDRRATYSPFLPIHPETGVVMQVPMEEVRPAEDLLVWVDPETGKRHGTRITGGGCKAQWKADWALRWYALGVDYEMSGKDLIDSVKLSGAICRVMGAEPPAAFTYELFLDDHGQKISKSKGNGLTIDEWLRYAPPASLSQFMYQQPGRAKRLFFDVIPKAVDEYLANLEKLKATPEPTNPAWHIHNGTSNQPGSPISFAMLMNLASVVNADEPEILWGFIRRYAPGATPESEPMLATLVGCAISYYRDRVAPEKTYRQPSDLERTALQDLLAVLRDLPEDSTAELIQNQLFEIGKRHAFANLRDWFSCLYQVLLGQQEGPRFGGFVALYGIPGTIGLVEAALAREAATA
;
A
#
# COMPACT_ATOMS: atom_id res chain seq x y z
N MET A 1 48.28 28.72 -30.56
CA MET A 1 46.82 28.82 -30.40
C MET A 1 46.33 27.62 -29.59
N ARG A 2 45.98 27.84 -28.32
CA ARG A 2 45.53 26.79 -27.40
C ARG A 2 43.98 26.83 -27.36
N ALA A 3 43.33 25.73 -27.78
CA ALA A 3 41.89 25.56 -27.63
C ALA A 3 41.58 25.13 -26.20
N ARG A 4 40.72 25.88 -25.52
CA ARG A 4 40.15 25.55 -24.18
C ARG A 4 38.96 24.65 -24.39
N HIS A 5 39.01 23.46 -23.83
CA HIS A 5 37.82 22.60 -23.67
C HIS A 5 37.01 23.07 -22.46
N GLY A 6 35.80 23.55 -22.70
CA GLY A 6 34.84 23.86 -21.67
C GLY A 6 34.09 22.56 -21.28
N THR A 7 34.25 22.14 -20.03
CA THR A 7 33.47 21.09 -19.40
C THR A 7 32.10 21.65 -19.03
N GLY A 8 31.07 21.29 -19.81
CA GLY A 8 29.68 21.61 -19.48
C GLY A 8 29.20 20.77 -18.32
N GLU A 9 29.13 21.32 -17.12
CA GLU A 9 28.38 20.74 -16.01
C GLU A 9 26.89 20.66 -16.37
N ARG A 10 26.39 19.47 -16.59
CA ARG A 10 24.94 19.23 -16.67
C ARG A 10 24.34 19.44 -15.28
N ARG A 11 23.65 20.56 -15.08
CA ARG A 11 22.82 20.80 -13.89
C ARG A 11 21.80 19.66 -13.78
N ARG A 12 21.81 18.93 -12.66
CA ARG A 12 20.77 17.98 -12.29
C ARG A 12 19.44 18.75 -12.19
N PRO A 13 18.32 18.23 -12.73
CA PRO A 13 17.02 18.87 -12.56
C PRO A 13 16.72 18.96 -11.07
N GLY A 14 16.45 20.17 -10.58
CA GLY A 14 16.07 20.42 -9.19
C GLY A 14 14.76 19.69 -8.90
N LEU A 15 14.67 19.10 -7.72
CA LEU A 15 13.44 18.49 -7.21
C LEU A 15 12.32 19.53 -7.21
N THR A 16 11.12 19.14 -7.62
CA THR A 16 9.94 20.02 -7.59
C THR A 16 9.56 20.35 -6.13
N ALA A 17 8.89 21.46 -5.89
CA ALA A 17 8.43 21.88 -4.56
C ALA A 17 7.67 20.76 -3.83
N SER A 18 6.90 19.93 -4.55
CA SER A 18 6.22 18.73 -4.07
C SER A 18 7.20 17.67 -3.54
N GLN A 19 8.35 17.47 -4.19
CA GLN A 19 9.38 16.50 -3.77
C GLN A 19 10.19 16.98 -2.55
N HIS A 20 10.40 18.30 -2.40
CA HIS A 20 11.01 18.86 -1.21
C HIS A 20 10.09 18.78 0.01
N PHE A 21 8.81 19.05 -0.18
CA PHE A 21 7.79 18.95 0.86
C PHE A 21 7.61 17.49 1.32
N PHE A 22 7.61 16.54 0.39
CA PHE A 22 7.52 15.12 0.66
C PHE A 22 8.71 14.60 1.52
N ARG A 23 9.94 15.06 1.24
CA ARG A 23 11.11 14.73 2.06
C ARG A 23 11.04 15.29 3.48
N ALA A 24 10.41 16.44 3.67
CA ALA A 24 10.24 17.04 4.99
C ALA A 24 9.23 16.25 5.84
N CYS A 25 8.08 15.83 5.26
CA CYS A 25 7.10 14.99 5.95
C CYS A 25 7.66 13.60 6.30
N CYS A 26 8.42 12.98 5.41
CA CYS A 26 9.07 11.68 5.69
C CYS A 26 10.15 11.80 6.76
N ARG A 27 10.92 12.91 6.81
CA ARG A 27 11.91 13.15 7.88
C ARG A 27 11.26 13.34 9.25
N ALA A 28 10.10 13.95 9.34
CA ALA A 28 9.36 14.07 10.61
C ALA A 28 8.88 12.70 11.12
N LEU A 29 8.52 11.78 10.22
CA LEU A 29 8.19 10.38 10.57
C LEU A 29 9.41 9.59 11.04
N THR A 30 10.61 9.85 10.48
CA THR A 30 11.83 9.10 10.82
C THR A 30 12.54 9.63 12.08
N SER A 31 12.44 10.92 12.41
CA SER A 31 13.10 11.49 13.60
C SER A 31 12.44 11.06 14.91
N GLY A 32 11.15 10.77 14.92
CA GLY A 32 10.44 10.18 16.07
C GLY A 32 10.81 8.72 16.33
N LEU A 33 11.16 7.97 15.27
CA LEU A 33 11.54 6.56 15.37
C LEU A 33 12.94 6.34 15.96
N ALA A 34 13.91 7.17 15.60
CA ALA A 34 15.28 7.02 16.09
C ALA A 34 15.42 7.26 17.60
N ALA A 35 14.58 8.08 18.20
CA ALA A 35 14.58 8.35 19.63
C ALA A 35 13.99 7.21 20.48
N ALA A 36 13.11 6.39 19.92
CA ALA A 36 12.50 5.26 20.62
C ALA A 36 13.42 4.01 20.69
N MET A 37 14.42 3.91 19.80
CA MET A 37 15.29 2.72 19.68
C MET A 37 16.42 2.66 20.71
N SER A 38 16.68 3.72 21.51
CA SER A 38 17.77 3.72 22.50
C SER A 38 17.36 3.37 23.93
N ALA A 39 16.06 3.30 24.22
CA ALA A 39 15.55 2.79 25.50
C ALA A 39 15.24 1.31 25.35
N GLY A 40 15.96 0.45 26.07
CA GLY A 40 15.68 -0.99 26.09
C GLY A 40 14.18 -1.22 26.32
N MET A 41 13.50 -1.79 25.31
CA MET A 41 12.06 -2.01 25.38
C MET A 41 11.78 -3.07 26.45
N THR A 42 11.03 -2.68 27.48
CA THR A 42 10.53 -3.64 28.48
C THR A 42 9.31 -4.35 27.93
N ALA A 43 9.26 -5.67 28.12
CA ALA A 43 8.11 -6.48 27.76
C ALA A 43 6.84 -5.97 28.48
N ASP A 44 5.75 -5.87 27.73
CA ASP A 44 4.42 -5.59 28.31
C ASP A 44 3.44 -6.74 27.99
N PRO A 45 3.39 -7.76 28.86
CA PRO A 45 2.49 -8.90 28.66
C PRO A 45 1.00 -8.55 28.65
N PHE A 46 0.60 -7.38 29.20
CA PHE A 46 -0.77 -6.92 29.16
C PHE A 46 -1.26 -6.73 27.71
N LEU A 47 -0.36 -6.37 26.80
CA LEU A 47 -0.68 -6.20 25.37
C LEU A 47 -1.24 -7.48 24.71
N ARG A 48 -0.98 -8.66 25.31
CA ARG A 48 -1.57 -9.94 24.87
C ARG A 48 -3.09 -9.98 25.01
N THR A 49 -3.65 -9.19 25.91
CA THR A 49 -5.11 -9.11 26.16
C THR A 49 -5.81 -8.11 25.26
N VAL A 50 -5.06 -7.25 24.58
CA VAL A 50 -5.57 -6.19 23.70
C VAL A 50 -6.17 -6.79 22.44
N LYS A 51 -7.42 -6.43 22.15
CA LYS A 51 -8.16 -6.88 20.98
C LYS A 51 -7.81 -6.05 19.75
N ALA A 52 -6.58 -6.19 19.29
CA ALA A 52 -6.11 -5.61 18.03
C ALA A 52 -5.32 -6.68 17.27
N TRP A 53 -5.65 -6.88 16.00
CA TRP A 53 -5.11 -7.97 15.19
C TRP A 53 -3.56 -8.03 15.14
N PRO A 54 -2.78 -6.91 15.18
CA PRO A 54 -1.33 -7.03 15.23
C PRO A 54 -0.82 -7.70 16.51
N PHE A 55 -1.47 -7.49 17.66
CA PHE A 55 -1.09 -8.18 18.89
C PHE A 55 -1.54 -9.64 18.89
N GLU A 56 -2.68 -9.96 18.27
CA GLU A 56 -3.13 -11.35 18.12
C GLU A 56 -2.14 -12.15 17.26
N GLU A 57 -1.62 -11.57 16.18
CA GLU A 57 -0.59 -12.17 15.35
C GLU A 57 0.77 -12.22 16.07
N ALA A 58 1.17 -11.15 16.74
CA ALA A 58 2.40 -11.09 17.53
C ALA A 58 2.45 -12.17 18.62
N ALA A 59 1.30 -12.48 19.26
CA ALA A 59 1.21 -13.54 20.25
C ALA A 59 1.53 -14.92 19.66
N LYS A 60 1.14 -15.20 18.41
CA LYS A 60 1.49 -16.45 17.70
C LYS A 60 3.00 -16.57 17.50
N VAL A 61 3.66 -15.46 17.15
CA VAL A 61 5.13 -15.42 17.00
C VAL A 61 5.80 -15.61 18.36
N ALA A 62 5.31 -14.96 19.41
CA ALA A 62 5.83 -15.11 20.77
C ALA A 62 5.74 -16.58 21.25
N ASP A 63 4.60 -17.24 21.01
CA ASP A 63 4.41 -18.66 21.36
C ASP A 63 5.33 -19.58 20.56
N ARG A 64 5.62 -19.25 19.30
CA ARG A 64 6.57 -19.98 18.46
C ARG A 64 7.99 -19.84 18.99
N LEU A 65 8.43 -18.63 19.31
CA LEU A 65 9.77 -18.40 19.84
C LEU A 65 9.97 -19.07 21.21
N ALA A 66 8.97 -19.02 22.08
CA ALA A 66 9.02 -19.70 23.36
C ALA A 66 9.22 -21.21 23.21
N LYS A 67 8.64 -21.84 22.19
CA LYS A 67 8.82 -23.27 21.87
C LYS A 67 10.20 -23.59 21.28
N SER A 68 10.72 -22.69 20.43
CA SER A 68 12.01 -22.91 19.75
C SER A 68 13.22 -22.46 20.55
N GLY A 69 13.03 -21.65 21.59
CA GLY A 69 14.12 -21.07 22.40
C GLY A 69 14.90 -19.96 21.67
N LYS A 70 14.39 -19.42 20.55
CA LYS A 70 15.04 -18.33 19.80
C LYS A 70 14.94 -17.01 20.58
N GLY A 71 16.02 -16.23 20.55
CA GLY A 71 16.10 -14.91 21.19
C GLY A 71 15.74 -13.73 20.27
N GLU A 72 15.51 -13.97 18.97
CA GLU A 72 15.16 -12.96 17.96
C GLU A 72 14.13 -13.55 16.99
N ALA A 73 13.13 -12.77 16.61
CA ALA A 73 12.14 -13.16 15.61
C ALA A 73 12.51 -12.68 14.20
N LEU A 74 12.34 -13.55 13.21
CA LEU A 74 12.54 -13.23 11.81
C LEU A 74 11.20 -13.16 11.07
N PHE A 75 10.88 -11.98 10.54
CA PHE A 75 9.75 -11.70 9.68
C PHE A 75 10.22 -11.63 8.22
N GLU A 76 9.41 -12.10 7.29
CA GLU A 76 9.71 -12.03 5.86
C GLU A 76 8.53 -11.45 5.09
N THR A 77 8.84 -10.72 4.00
CA THR A 77 7.90 -10.33 2.93
C THR A 77 8.54 -10.66 1.59
N GLY A 78 7.78 -11.26 0.67
CA GLY A 78 8.25 -11.65 -0.65
C GLY A 78 7.89 -10.64 -1.73
N TYR A 79 8.80 -10.43 -2.68
CA TYR A 79 8.59 -9.53 -3.81
C TYR A 79 9.09 -10.13 -5.12
N GLY A 80 8.20 -10.32 -6.09
CA GLY A 80 8.58 -10.69 -7.46
C GLY A 80 8.93 -9.45 -8.30
N PRO A 81 10.22 -9.19 -8.60
CA PRO A 81 10.68 -7.96 -9.25
C PRO A 81 10.50 -7.97 -10.78
N SER A 82 9.43 -8.57 -11.28
CA SER A 82 9.03 -8.52 -12.70
C SER A 82 8.19 -7.29 -13.06
N GLY A 83 7.95 -6.38 -12.11
CA GLY A 83 7.20 -5.13 -12.28
C GLY A 83 7.39 -4.19 -11.10
N LEU A 84 6.79 -2.99 -11.18
CA LEU A 84 6.91 -1.97 -10.14
C LEU A 84 6.22 -2.38 -8.83
N PRO A 85 6.73 -1.91 -7.66
CA PRO A 85 6.02 -2.00 -6.41
C PRO A 85 4.65 -1.33 -6.53
N HIS A 86 3.67 -1.87 -5.86
CA HIS A 86 2.29 -1.38 -5.93
C HIS A 86 1.66 -1.33 -4.53
N ILE A 87 0.42 -0.87 -4.47
CA ILE A 87 -0.33 -0.69 -3.22
C ILE A 87 -0.45 -1.99 -2.39
N GLY A 88 -0.47 -3.16 -3.05
CA GLY A 88 -0.40 -4.47 -2.38
C GLY A 88 0.94 -4.72 -1.69
N THR A 89 2.05 -4.35 -2.33
CA THR A 89 3.41 -4.41 -1.74
C THR A 89 3.50 -3.54 -0.50
N PHE A 90 3.00 -2.30 -0.57
CA PHE A 90 2.89 -1.44 0.60
C PHE A 90 2.08 -2.10 1.73
N GLY A 91 0.88 -2.62 1.40
CA GLY A 91 -0.01 -3.23 2.39
C GLY A 91 0.59 -4.43 3.10
N GLU A 92 1.39 -5.25 2.41
CA GLU A 92 2.07 -6.40 2.99
C GLU A 92 3.18 -5.98 3.95
N VAL A 93 4.08 -5.09 3.51
CA VAL A 93 5.19 -4.62 4.34
C VAL A 93 4.68 -3.83 5.55
N ALA A 94 3.68 -2.96 5.37
CA ALA A 94 3.07 -2.19 6.46
C ALA A 94 2.46 -3.09 7.52
N ARG A 95 1.63 -4.07 7.11
CA ARG A 95 0.99 -5.02 8.04
C ARG A 95 2.02 -5.87 8.78
N THR A 96 3.02 -6.40 8.09
CA THR A 96 4.11 -7.17 8.69
C THR A 96 4.89 -6.32 9.69
N SER A 97 5.16 -5.05 9.37
CA SER A 97 5.83 -4.12 10.28
C SER A 97 5.01 -3.83 11.55
N TRP A 98 3.67 -3.75 11.45
CA TRP A 98 2.84 -3.59 12.66
C TRP A 98 2.85 -4.82 13.55
N VAL A 99 2.82 -6.03 12.99
CA VAL A 99 2.95 -7.28 13.77
C VAL A 99 4.33 -7.38 14.42
N ARG A 100 5.39 -7.02 13.68
CA ARG A 100 6.77 -7.00 14.19
C ARG A 100 6.90 -6.07 15.41
N ARG A 101 6.44 -4.81 15.29
CA ARG A 101 6.48 -3.83 16.38
C ARG A 101 5.59 -4.25 17.56
N ALA A 102 4.45 -4.86 17.29
CA ALA A 102 3.60 -5.44 18.34
C ALA A 102 4.30 -6.59 19.07
N PHE A 103 5.05 -7.45 18.36
CA PHE A 103 5.85 -8.51 18.94
C PHE A 103 6.96 -7.96 19.84
N GLU A 104 7.71 -6.96 19.40
CA GLU A 104 8.77 -6.34 20.18
C GLU A 104 8.23 -5.74 21.48
N ARG A 105 7.09 -5.03 21.42
CA ARG A 105 6.44 -4.47 22.61
C ARG A 105 5.88 -5.53 23.56
N LEU A 106 5.28 -6.59 23.00
CA LEU A 106 4.72 -7.69 23.79
C LEU A 106 5.79 -8.47 24.55
N THR A 107 6.94 -8.70 23.91
CA THR A 107 7.95 -9.65 24.40
C THR A 107 9.23 -9.01 24.92
N GLY A 108 9.54 -7.78 24.49
CA GLY A 108 10.86 -7.16 24.70
C GLY A 108 11.99 -7.81 23.89
N LEU A 109 11.68 -8.81 23.06
CA LEU A 109 12.68 -9.47 22.21
C LEU A 109 12.88 -8.69 20.90
N PRO A 110 14.12 -8.68 20.36
CA PRO A 110 14.40 -8.07 19.07
C PRO A 110 13.76 -8.84 17.92
N SER A 111 13.58 -8.14 16.81
CA SER A 111 13.08 -8.72 15.56
C SER A 111 13.74 -8.13 14.33
N LYS A 112 13.72 -8.87 13.22
CA LYS A 112 14.15 -8.42 11.90
C LYS A 112 13.05 -8.63 10.88
N LEU A 113 13.00 -7.76 9.86
CA LEU A 113 12.17 -7.93 8.68
C LEU A 113 13.05 -8.05 7.45
N ILE A 114 12.94 -9.15 6.73
CA ILE A 114 13.56 -9.33 5.42
C ILE A 114 12.54 -8.96 4.33
N ALA A 115 12.94 -8.04 3.45
CA ALA A 115 12.28 -7.81 2.17
C ALA A 115 13.02 -8.63 1.12
N PHE A 116 12.47 -9.81 0.80
CA PHE A 116 13.09 -10.79 -0.08
C PHE A 116 12.65 -10.57 -1.52
N SER A 117 13.61 -10.36 -2.43
CA SER A 117 13.38 -10.19 -3.86
C SER A 117 13.68 -11.47 -4.63
N ASP A 118 12.69 -11.99 -5.35
CA ASP A 118 12.80 -13.17 -6.22
C ASP A 118 13.49 -12.84 -7.57
N ASP A 119 14.57 -12.08 -7.52
CA ASP A 119 15.29 -11.54 -8.68
C ASP A 119 16.07 -12.59 -9.50
N MET A 120 16.19 -13.82 -8.98
CA MET A 120 16.73 -14.98 -9.73
C MET A 120 15.67 -15.68 -10.58
N ASP A 121 14.40 -15.28 -10.50
CA ASP A 121 13.35 -15.82 -11.36
C ASP A 121 13.62 -15.54 -12.84
N GLY A 122 13.32 -16.53 -13.69
CA GLY A 122 13.40 -16.37 -15.14
C GLY A 122 12.32 -15.45 -15.69
N LEU A 123 12.67 -14.55 -16.61
CA LEU A 123 11.70 -13.69 -17.30
C LEU A 123 10.79 -14.53 -18.19
N ARG A 124 9.53 -14.76 -17.77
CA ARG A 124 8.56 -15.60 -18.51
C ARG A 124 7.88 -14.87 -19.66
N LYS A 125 7.64 -13.58 -19.50
CA LYS A 125 6.98 -12.70 -20.48
C LYS A 125 7.56 -11.30 -20.33
N VAL A 126 7.79 -10.60 -21.44
CA VAL A 126 8.16 -9.19 -21.43
C VAL A 126 6.92 -8.36 -21.08
N PRO A 127 6.92 -7.55 -20.01
CA PRO A 127 5.80 -6.67 -19.68
C PRO A 127 5.50 -5.67 -20.80
N ASP A 128 4.20 -5.38 -21.00
CA ASP A 128 3.77 -4.55 -22.13
C ASP A 128 4.05 -3.04 -21.93
N ASN A 129 4.24 -2.61 -20.69
CA ASN A 129 4.43 -1.22 -20.26
C ASN A 129 5.90 -0.80 -20.06
N LEU A 130 6.88 -1.55 -20.62
CA LEU A 130 8.30 -1.22 -20.53
C LEU A 130 8.76 -0.41 -21.73
N PRO A 131 9.69 0.54 -21.56
CA PRO A 131 10.44 1.12 -22.69
C PRO A 131 11.40 0.07 -23.27
N ASN A 132 11.78 0.23 -24.52
CA ASN A 132 12.78 -0.62 -25.20
C ASN A 132 12.59 -2.12 -24.94
N ARG A 133 11.35 -2.57 -24.90
CA ARG A 133 10.97 -3.94 -24.51
C ARG A 133 11.59 -5.01 -25.43
N GLU A 134 11.89 -4.68 -26.66
CA GLU A 134 12.53 -5.54 -27.66
C GLU A 134 13.90 -6.05 -27.22
N VAL A 135 14.61 -5.29 -26.39
CA VAL A 135 15.91 -5.69 -25.82
C VAL A 135 15.79 -6.92 -24.93
N LEU A 136 14.62 -7.15 -24.33
CA LEU A 136 14.38 -8.27 -23.41
C LEU A 136 13.95 -9.56 -24.13
N ILE A 137 13.45 -9.49 -25.36
CA ILE A 137 12.92 -10.65 -26.09
C ILE A 137 13.97 -11.78 -26.23
N PRO A 138 15.25 -11.51 -26.58
CA PRO A 138 16.30 -12.55 -26.69
C PRO A 138 16.70 -13.15 -25.32
N HIS A 139 16.19 -12.61 -24.23
CA HIS A 139 16.56 -13.00 -22.87
C HIS A 139 15.42 -13.70 -22.10
N LEU A 140 14.34 -14.09 -22.79
CA LEU A 140 13.28 -14.86 -22.16
C LEU A 140 13.83 -16.12 -21.48
N GLY A 141 13.31 -16.43 -20.30
CA GLY A 141 13.74 -17.56 -19.48
C GLY A 141 15.00 -17.30 -18.63
N LYS A 142 15.80 -16.27 -18.92
CA LYS A 142 16.98 -15.95 -18.09
C LYS A 142 16.57 -15.21 -16.82
N SER A 143 17.37 -15.35 -15.76
CA SER A 143 17.16 -14.66 -14.48
C SER A 143 17.09 -13.14 -14.67
N LEU A 144 16.24 -12.46 -13.90
CA LEU A 144 16.05 -11.01 -13.99
C LEU A 144 17.35 -10.22 -13.74
N THR A 145 18.28 -10.76 -12.97
CA THR A 145 19.60 -10.18 -12.72
C THR A 145 20.61 -10.46 -13.84
N ALA A 146 20.30 -11.37 -14.78
CA ALA A 146 21.16 -11.72 -15.92
C ALA A 146 20.70 -11.10 -17.24
N ILE A 147 19.65 -10.28 -17.25
CA ILE A 147 19.10 -9.63 -18.44
C ILE A 147 19.31 -8.12 -18.39
N PRO A 148 19.47 -7.46 -19.56
CA PRO A 148 19.73 -6.02 -19.61
C PRO A 148 18.57 -5.22 -19.01
N ASP A 149 18.88 -4.03 -18.50
CA ASP A 149 17.89 -3.07 -18.03
C ASP A 149 17.29 -2.29 -19.21
N PRO A 150 15.98 -2.42 -19.52
CA PRO A 150 15.36 -1.71 -20.63
C PRO A 150 15.28 -0.19 -20.41
N PHE A 151 15.53 0.28 -19.19
CA PHE A 151 15.63 1.71 -18.85
C PHE A 151 17.04 2.26 -19.01
N GLY A 152 18.06 1.40 -19.09
CA GLY A 152 19.46 1.79 -19.23
C GLY A 152 20.07 2.48 -18.01
N THR A 153 19.48 2.31 -16.82
CA THR A 153 19.88 3.01 -15.60
C THR A 153 20.64 2.13 -14.59
N HIS A 154 20.51 0.81 -14.73
CA HIS A 154 21.14 -0.18 -13.85
C HIS A 154 21.82 -1.30 -14.64
N SER A 155 22.60 -2.12 -13.95
CA SER A 155 23.35 -3.24 -14.55
C SER A 155 22.46 -4.35 -15.10
N SER A 156 21.21 -4.47 -14.60
CA SER A 156 20.24 -5.47 -15.03
C SER A 156 18.82 -5.02 -14.72
N PHE A 157 17.84 -5.68 -15.34
CA PHE A 157 16.42 -5.45 -15.04
C PHE A 157 16.07 -5.80 -13.59
N GLY A 158 16.66 -6.88 -13.04
CA GLY A 158 16.52 -7.20 -11.62
C GLY A 158 17.08 -6.11 -10.72
N ALA A 159 18.28 -5.59 -11.02
CA ALA A 159 18.90 -4.49 -10.26
C ALA A 159 18.05 -3.20 -10.30
N HIS A 160 17.47 -2.87 -11.46
CA HIS A 160 16.54 -1.73 -11.60
C HIS A 160 15.33 -1.88 -10.67
N ASN A 161 14.64 -3.01 -10.74
CA ASN A 161 13.43 -3.24 -9.93
C ASN A 161 13.73 -3.35 -8.44
N ASN A 162 14.87 -3.94 -8.07
CA ASN A 162 15.35 -3.97 -6.69
C ASN A 162 15.63 -2.57 -6.15
N ALA A 163 16.27 -1.71 -6.94
CA ALA A 163 16.50 -0.31 -6.56
C ALA A 163 15.19 0.46 -6.37
N ARG A 164 14.19 0.22 -7.22
CA ARG A 164 12.86 0.81 -7.10
C ARG A 164 12.11 0.30 -5.86
N LEU A 165 12.19 -1.00 -5.55
CA LEU A 165 11.60 -1.55 -4.33
C LEU A 165 12.21 -0.89 -3.08
N ARG A 166 13.53 -0.81 -3.01
CA ARG A 166 14.22 -0.20 -1.88
C ARG A 166 13.84 1.28 -1.74
N ALA A 167 13.92 2.06 -2.82
CA ALA A 167 13.51 3.45 -2.81
C ALA A 167 12.05 3.65 -2.35
N PHE A 168 11.17 2.75 -2.76
CA PHE A 168 9.77 2.72 -2.34
C PHE A 168 9.62 2.42 -0.84
N LEU A 169 10.30 1.40 -0.32
CA LEU A 169 10.23 1.05 1.10
C LEU A 169 10.85 2.15 1.98
N ASP A 170 11.98 2.73 1.54
CA ASP A 170 12.67 3.84 2.21
C ASP A 170 11.81 5.10 2.25
N GLN A 171 11.04 5.36 1.18
CA GLN A 171 10.11 6.50 1.11
C GLN A 171 9.06 6.46 2.22
N PHE A 172 8.60 5.27 2.59
CA PHE A 172 7.63 5.08 3.68
C PHE A 172 8.28 4.87 5.05
N GLY A 173 9.59 4.91 5.14
CA GLY A 173 10.34 4.75 6.38
C GLY A 173 10.24 3.36 7.00
N PHE A 174 10.08 2.32 6.19
CA PHE A 174 10.11 0.94 6.66
C PHE A 174 11.52 0.54 7.06
N GLU A 175 11.63 -0.18 8.16
CA GLU A 175 12.87 -0.79 8.65
C GLU A 175 12.93 -2.24 8.16
N TYR A 176 13.89 -2.56 7.30
CA TYR A 176 14.02 -3.88 6.70
C TYR A 176 15.47 -4.18 6.32
N GLU A 177 15.80 -5.47 6.20
CA GLU A 177 17.00 -5.96 5.52
C GLU A 177 16.60 -6.40 4.11
N PHE A 178 17.24 -5.84 3.09
CA PHE A 178 16.99 -6.25 1.72
C PHE A 178 17.75 -7.54 1.41
N ALA A 179 17.07 -8.52 0.80
CA ALA A 179 17.65 -9.78 0.36
C ALA A 179 17.40 -10.03 -1.13
N SER A 180 18.48 -10.27 -1.88
CA SER A 180 18.44 -10.72 -3.28
C SER A 180 18.48 -12.25 -3.32
N SER A 181 17.51 -12.86 -3.98
CA SER A 181 17.53 -14.30 -4.27
C SER A 181 18.79 -14.69 -5.00
N THR A 182 19.20 -13.94 -6.02
CA THR A 182 20.44 -14.18 -6.78
C THR A 182 21.68 -14.20 -5.89
N ASP A 183 21.81 -13.23 -4.96
CA ASP A 183 22.94 -13.14 -4.05
C ASP A 183 22.95 -14.31 -3.06
N TYR A 184 21.78 -14.73 -2.58
CA TYR A 184 21.68 -15.83 -1.63
C TYR A 184 22.00 -17.18 -2.27
N TYR A 185 21.55 -17.44 -3.51
CA TYR A 185 21.88 -18.65 -4.25
C TYR A 185 23.36 -18.68 -4.65
N LYS A 186 23.87 -17.61 -5.28
CA LYS A 186 25.27 -17.56 -5.75
C LYS A 186 26.28 -17.45 -4.61
N GLY A 187 25.91 -16.77 -3.53
CA GLY A 187 26.75 -16.61 -2.34
C GLY A 187 26.74 -17.83 -1.40
N GLY A 188 26.06 -18.91 -1.78
CA GLY A 188 26.05 -20.16 -1.02
C GLY A 188 25.18 -20.16 0.23
N ARG A 189 24.40 -19.08 0.48
CA ARG A 189 23.57 -18.99 1.70
C ARG A 189 22.46 -20.05 1.73
N PHE A 190 22.07 -20.57 0.58
CA PHE A 190 21.08 -21.63 0.43
C PHE A 190 21.69 -23.02 0.19
N ASP A 191 23.01 -23.16 0.05
CA ASP A 191 23.65 -24.40 -0.37
C ASP A 191 23.28 -25.59 0.53
N ALA A 192 23.41 -25.45 1.84
CA ALA A 192 23.05 -26.51 2.79
C ALA A 192 21.56 -26.89 2.70
N ALA A 193 20.68 -25.92 2.49
CA ALA A 193 19.25 -26.16 2.36
C ALA A 193 18.89 -26.80 1.01
N LEU A 194 19.59 -26.44 -0.07
CA LEU A 194 19.44 -27.04 -1.39
C LEU A 194 19.87 -28.52 -1.38
N LEU A 195 21.02 -28.82 -0.77
CA LEU A 195 21.47 -30.20 -0.57
C LEU A 195 20.48 -31.00 0.28
N ARG A 196 19.95 -30.39 1.35
CA ARG A 196 18.91 -31.02 2.18
C ARG A 196 17.63 -31.30 1.37
N MET A 197 17.20 -30.38 0.51
CA MET A 197 16.06 -30.59 -0.39
C MET A 197 16.35 -31.72 -1.39
N ALA A 198 17.58 -31.80 -1.90
CA ALA A 198 18.01 -32.87 -2.82
C ALA A 198 18.00 -34.24 -2.13
N GLU A 199 18.47 -34.35 -0.88
CA GLU A 199 18.37 -35.58 -0.08
C GLU A 199 16.92 -36.05 0.11
N ARG A 200 15.96 -35.10 0.10
CA ARG A 200 14.52 -35.35 0.28
C ARG A 200 13.74 -35.21 -1.02
N HIS A 201 14.42 -35.26 -2.17
CA HIS A 201 13.84 -34.99 -3.48
C HIS A 201 12.51 -35.69 -3.74
N GLU A 202 12.44 -37.01 -3.51
CA GLU A 202 11.21 -37.76 -3.78
C GLU A 202 10.07 -37.40 -2.81
N GLN A 203 10.38 -37.13 -1.53
CA GLN A 203 9.38 -36.69 -0.56
C GLN A 203 8.86 -35.28 -0.90
N VAL A 204 9.73 -34.36 -1.35
CA VAL A 204 9.33 -33.03 -1.80
C VAL A 204 8.45 -33.12 -3.05
N ARG A 205 8.82 -33.95 -4.02
CA ARG A 205 7.98 -34.22 -5.21
C ARG A 205 6.62 -34.77 -4.83
N ALA A 206 6.57 -35.73 -3.91
CA ALA A 206 5.32 -36.35 -3.45
C ALA A 206 4.31 -35.35 -2.87
N VAL A 207 4.75 -34.23 -2.28
CA VAL A 207 3.88 -33.15 -1.81
C VAL A 207 3.20 -32.42 -2.97
N ILE A 208 3.89 -32.19 -4.08
CA ILE A 208 3.41 -31.35 -5.19
C ILE A 208 2.68 -32.15 -6.26
N LEU A 209 3.16 -33.34 -6.61
CA LEU A 209 2.65 -34.12 -7.73
C LEU A 209 1.12 -34.34 -7.70
N PRO A 210 0.45 -34.59 -6.55
CA PRO A 210 -1.00 -34.78 -6.53
C PRO A 210 -1.80 -33.54 -6.95
N THR A 211 -1.19 -32.36 -6.89
CA THR A 211 -1.84 -31.06 -7.23
C THR A 211 -1.69 -30.69 -8.70
N LEU A 212 -0.94 -31.47 -9.48
CA LEU A 212 -0.62 -31.18 -10.88
C LEU A 212 -1.42 -32.04 -11.82
N GLY A 213 -1.79 -31.49 -12.98
CA GLY A 213 -2.32 -32.23 -14.11
C GLY A 213 -1.27 -33.16 -14.75
N PRO A 214 -1.67 -34.14 -15.60
CA PRO A 214 -0.79 -35.17 -16.15
C PRO A 214 0.49 -34.61 -16.79
N ASP A 215 0.38 -33.63 -17.66
CA ASP A 215 1.52 -33.06 -18.41
C ASP A 215 2.56 -32.40 -17.49
N ARG A 216 2.06 -31.60 -16.52
CA ARG A 216 2.94 -30.94 -15.53
C ARG A 216 3.53 -31.93 -14.54
N ARG A 217 2.84 -33.01 -14.25
CA ARG A 217 3.32 -34.08 -13.35
C ARG A 217 4.51 -34.80 -13.95
N ALA A 218 4.50 -35.04 -15.27
CA ALA A 218 5.57 -35.71 -15.98
C ALA A 218 6.88 -34.88 -16.02
N THR A 219 6.78 -33.55 -16.03
CA THR A 219 7.92 -32.63 -16.16
C THR A 219 8.31 -31.92 -14.88
N TYR A 220 7.60 -32.17 -13.76
CA TYR A 220 7.85 -31.47 -12.51
C TYR A 220 9.16 -31.90 -11.83
N SER A 221 9.96 -30.90 -11.48
CA SER A 221 11.08 -31.02 -10.53
C SER A 221 11.02 -29.87 -9.51
N PRO A 222 11.42 -30.10 -8.25
CA PRO A 222 11.61 -29.00 -7.32
C PRO A 222 12.83 -28.12 -7.64
N PHE A 223 13.72 -28.58 -8.55
CA PHE A 223 14.89 -27.87 -9.02
C PHE A 223 14.71 -27.37 -10.46
N LEU A 224 15.15 -26.15 -10.70
CA LEU A 224 15.22 -25.49 -12.00
C LEU A 224 16.70 -25.23 -12.33
N PRO A 225 17.37 -26.13 -13.05
CA PRO A 225 18.79 -25.94 -13.38
C PRO A 225 18.98 -24.73 -14.29
N ILE A 226 20.09 -24.03 -14.11
CA ILE A 226 20.51 -22.95 -14.99
C ILE A 226 21.29 -23.57 -16.17
N HIS A 227 20.81 -23.35 -17.40
CA HIS A 227 21.46 -23.90 -18.58
C HIS A 227 22.90 -23.33 -18.73
N PRO A 228 23.94 -24.16 -18.78
CA PRO A 228 25.33 -23.72 -18.69
C PRO A 228 25.77 -22.82 -19.84
N GLU A 229 25.20 -22.99 -21.05
CA GLU A 229 25.58 -22.24 -22.25
C GLU A 229 24.69 -20.99 -22.45
N THR A 230 23.37 -21.08 -22.16
CA THR A 230 22.41 -20.01 -22.44
C THR A 230 22.07 -19.16 -21.24
N GLY A 231 22.24 -19.67 -19.99
CA GLY A 231 21.84 -19.01 -18.76
C GLY A 231 20.32 -19.02 -18.51
N VAL A 232 19.56 -19.79 -19.27
CA VAL A 232 18.11 -19.94 -19.10
C VAL A 232 17.81 -20.80 -17.87
N VAL A 233 16.83 -20.40 -17.09
CA VAL A 233 16.26 -21.15 -15.95
C VAL A 233 15.35 -22.24 -16.51
N MET A 234 15.84 -23.47 -16.54
CA MET A 234 15.18 -24.58 -17.23
C MET A 234 14.09 -25.20 -16.36
N GLN A 235 12.93 -25.44 -16.96
CA GLN A 235 11.83 -26.17 -16.31
C GLN A 235 11.72 -27.57 -16.93
N VAL A 236 12.56 -28.47 -16.46
CA VAL A 236 12.74 -29.82 -16.99
C VAL A 236 12.73 -30.85 -15.85
N PRO A 237 12.34 -32.11 -16.11
CA PRO A 237 12.50 -33.20 -15.14
C PRO A 237 13.98 -33.48 -14.89
N MET A 238 14.30 -33.92 -13.68
CA MET A 238 15.63 -34.44 -13.37
C MET A 238 15.67 -35.94 -13.70
N GLU A 239 16.70 -36.35 -14.48
CA GLU A 239 17.01 -37.76 -14.64
C GLU A 239 17.64 -38.34 -13.38
N GLU A 240 18.56 -37.58 -12.79
CA GLU A 240 19.26 -37.98 -11.57
C GLU A 240 19.46 -36.77 -10.65
N VAL A 241 19.31 -37.00 -9.34
CA VAL A 241 19.65 -36.05 -8.28
C VAL A 241 20.65 -36.71 -7.37
N ARG A 242 21.90 -36.20 -7.36
CA ARG A 242 23.03 -36.77 -6.62
C ARG A 242 23.55 -35.78 -5.57
N PRO A 243 22.95 -35.72 -4.37
CA PRO A 243 23.33 -34.73 -3.36
C PRO A 243 24.79 -34.82 -2.93
N ALA A 244 25.33 -36.04 -2.79
CA ALA A 244 26.71 -36.25 -2.38
C ALA A 244 27.75 -35.74 -3.41
N GLU A 245 27.36 -35.64 -4.68
CA GLU A 245 28.21 -35.15 -5.77
C GLU A 245 27.89 -33.69 -6.11
N ASP A 246 26.96 -33.04 -5.42
CA ASP A 246 26.45 -31.69 -5.72
C ASP A 246 25.94 -31.59 -7.17
N LEU A 247 25.20 -32.60 -7.66
CA LEU A 247 24.92 -32.75 -9.09
C LEU A 247 23.43 -33.01 -9.35
N LEU A 248 22.88 -32.26 -10.31
CA LEU A 248 21.62 -32.50 -11.02
C LEU A 248 21.93 -32.92 -12.45
N VAL A 249 21.31 -34.02 -12.91
CA VAL A 249 21.41 -34.50 -14.30
C VAL A 249 20.05 -34.35 -14.97
N TRP A 250 20.04 -33.74 -16.13
CA TRP A 250 18.85 -33.45 -16.91
C TRP A 250 19.14 -33.43 -18.42
N VAL A 251 18.10 -33.52 -19.24
CA VAL A 251 18.20 -33.47 -20.71
C VAL A 251 17.58 -32.18 -21.21
N ASP A 252 18.28 -31.48 -22.06
CA ASP A 252 17.77 -30.32 -22.76
C ASP A 252 16.72 -30.78 -23.81
N PRO A 253 15.45 -30.30 -23.69
CA PRO A 253 14.37 -30.75 -24.55
C PRO A 253 14.52 -30.29 -26.04
N GLU A 254 15.30 -29.25 -26.30
CA GLU A 254 15.52 -28.74 -27.66
C GLU A 254 16.59 -29.49 -28.39
N THR A 255 17.69 -29.82 -27.72
CA THR A 255 18.87 -30.41 -28.33
C THR A 255 19.01 -31.91 -28.05
N GLY A 256 18.29 -32.46 -27.09
CA GLY A 256 18.47 -33.82 -26.61
C GLY A 256 19.78 -34.07 -25.85
N LYS A 257 20.57 -33.03 -25.62
CA LYS A 257 21.86 -33.13 -24.91
C LYS A 257 21.66 -33.29 -23.41
N ARG A 258 22.42 -34.23 -22.84
CA ARG A 258 22.44 -34.46 -21.39
C ARG A 258 23.40 -33.49 -20.73
N HIS A 259 22.90 -32.80 -19.68
CA HIS A 259 23.65 -31.82 -18.90
C HIS A 259 23.78 -32.22 -17.44
N GLY A 260 24.91 -31.84 -16.84
CA GLY A 260 25.10 -31.87 -15.41
C GLY A 260 25.26 -30.44 -14.89
N THR A 261 24.45 -30.06 -13.86
CA THR A 261 24.58 -28.75 -13.19
C THR A 261 24.68 -28.94 -11.69
N ARG A 262 25.40 -28.01 -11.03
CA ARG A 262 25.51 -28.05 -9.56
C ARG A 262 24.17 -27.73 -8.92
N ILE A 263 23.91 -28.35 -7.77
CA ILE A 263 22.78 -28.02 -6.89
C ILE A 263 23.05 -26.68 -6.21
N THR A 264 24.32 -26.44 -5.84
CA THR A 264 24.79 -25.29 -5.04
C THR A 264 25.39 -24.17 -5.89
N GLY A 265 25.74 -23.05 -5.23
CA GLY A 265 26.48 -21.94 -5.85
C GLY A 265 25.75 -21.24 -7.00
N GLY A 266 24.42 -21.32 -7.06
CA GLY A 266 23.61 -20.73 -8.11
C GLY A 266 23.56 -21.54 -9.41
N GLY A 267 23.97 -22.81 -9.40
CA GLY A 267 23.83 -23.73 -10.55
C GLY A 267 22.38 -24.12 -10.82
N CYS A 268 21.52 -24.03 -9.83
CA CYS A 268 20.07 -24.17 -9.98
C CYS A 268 19.33 -23.17 -9.10
N LYS A 269 18.02 -23.04 -9.35
CA LYS A 269 17.03 -22.37 -8.48
C LYS A 269 15.97 -23.39 -8.06
N ALA A 270 15.41 -23.26 -6.88
CA ALA A 270 14.24 -24.05 -6.50
C ALA A 270 12.96 -23.52 -7.23
N GLN A 271 12.03 -24.42 -7.52
CA GLN A 271 10.75 -24.10 -8.12
C GLN A 271 9.84 -23.43 -7.09
N TRP A 272 9.08 -22.45 -7.48
CA TRP A 272 8.26 -21.52 -6.67
C TRP A 272 7.87 -21.98 -5.24
N LYS A 273 7.10 -23.08 -5.10
CA LYS A 273 6.65 -23.54 -3.77
C LYS A 273 7.78 -24.20 -2.97
N ALA A 274 8.69 -24.85 -3.66
CA ALA A 274 9.90 -25.42 -3.07
C ALA A 274 10.88 -24.32 -2.65
N ASP A 275 11.01 -23.25 -3.43
CA ASP A 275 11.80 -22.07 -3.13
C ASP A 275 11.30 -21.35 -1.86
N TRP A 276 10.00 -21.21 -1.74
CA TRP A 276 9.39 -20.59 -0.56
C TRP A 276 9.66 -21.43 0.72
N ALA A 277 9.52 -22.75 0.62
CA ALA A 277 9.88 -23.66 1.71
C ALA A 277 11.39 -23.66 2.02
N LEU A 278 12.24 -23.56 0.99
CA LEU A 278 13.69 -23.45 1.11
C LEU A 278 14.09 -22.22 1.94
N ARG A 279 13.48 -21.06 1.65
CA ARG A 279 13.71 -19.82 2.39
C ARG A 279 13.32 -19.95 3.85
N TRP A 280 12.13 -20.46 4.13
CA TRP A 280 11.66 -20.68 5.49
C TRP A 280 12.59 -21.61 6.29
N TYR A 281 13.05 -22.70 5.65
CA TYR A 281 13.99 -23.63 6.25
C TYR A 281 15.37 -23.00 6.47
N ALA A 282 15.95 -22.39 5.44
CA ALA A 282 17.32 -21.89 5.47
C ALA A 282 17.50 -20.67 6.38
N LEU A 283 16.52 -19.77 6.40
CA LEU A 283 16.57 -18.53 7.17
C LEU A 283 15.94 -18.66 8.56
N GLY A 284 15.13 -19.71 8.77
CA GLY A 284 14.40 -19.89 10.01
C GLY A 284 13.35 -18.82 10.24
N VAL A 285 12.57 -18.48 9.19
CA VAL A 285 11.52 -17.48 9.24
C VAL A 285 10.47 -17.85 10.28
N ASP A 286 10.06 -16.89 11.11
CA ASP A 286 9.09 -17.10 12.19
C ASP A 286 7.70 -16.62 11.83
N TYR A 287 7.61 -15.61 10.92
CA TYR A 287 6.33 -15.07 10.47
C TYR A 287 6.40 -14.55 9.03
N GLU A 288 5.40 -14.90 8.25
CA GLU A 288 5.17 -14.33 6.92
C GLU A 288 3.67 -14.27 6.62
N MET A 289 3.20 -13.17 6.07
CA MET A 289 1.81 -13.06 5.61
C MET A 289 1.72 -13.09 4.09
N SER A 290 0.55 -13.51 3.60
CA SER A 290 0.33 -13.64 2.16
C SER A 290 -1.10 -13.31 1.76
N GLY A 291 -1.30 -12.99 0.48
CA GLY A 291 -2.63 -12.82 -0.09
C GLY A 291 -3.42 -14.13 -0.16
N LYS A 292 -4.73 -14.04 -0.12
CA LYS A 292 -5.66 -15.18 -0.20
C LYS A 292 -5.43 -16.08 -1.42
N ASP A 293 -4.95 -15.54 -2.51
CA ASP A 293 -4.63 -16.29 -3.73
C ASP A 293 -3.42 -17.22 -3.58
N LEU A 294 -2.67 -17.12 -2.48
CA LEU A 294 -1.51 -17.96 -2.18
C LEU A 294 -1.78 -19.03 -1.11
N ILE A 295 -3.01 -19.18 -0.59
CA ILE A 295 -3.34 -20.12 0.50
C ILE A 295 -2.84 -21.54 0.20
N ASP A 296 -3.11 -22.05 -1.01
CA ASP A 296 -2.69 -23.41 -1.38
C ASP A 296 -1.16 -23.50 -1.55
N SER A 297 -0.51 -22.42 -1.99
CA SER A 297 0.95 -22.36 -2.05
C SER A 297 1.56 -22.38 -0.66
N VAL A 298 1.03 -21.62 0.30
CA VAL A 298 1.47 -21.62 1.71
C VAL A 298 1.34 -23.02 2.32
N LYS A 299 0.22 -23.72 2.11
CA LYS A 299 0.01 -25.09 2.61
C LYS A 299 1.05 -26.06 2.05
N LEU A 300 1.29 -26.00 0.74
CA LEU A 300 2.24 -26.90 0.07
C LEU A 300 3.68 -26.59 0.45
N SER A 301 4.07 -25.30 0.51
CA SER A 301 5.38 -24.88 0.98
C SER A 301 5.60 -25.26 2.44
N GLY A 302 4.57 -25.15 3.30
CA GLY A 302 4.62 -25.62 4.69
C GLY A 302 4.83 -27.13 4.80
N ALA A 303 4.18 -27.92 3.95
CA ALA A 303 4.42 -29.36 3.90
C ALA A 303 5.85 -29.72 3.45
N ILE A 304 6.38 -29.01 2.45
CA ILE A 304 7.77 -29.16 2.01
C ILE A 304 8.75 -28.77 3.13
N CYS A 305 8.51 -27.65 3.81
CA CYS A 305 9.33 -27.20 4.94
C CYS A 305 9.45 -28.29 6.02
N ARG A 306 8.33 -28.97 6.36
CA ARG A 306 8.33 -30.10 7.31
C ARG A 306 9.10 -31.31 6.77
N VAL A 307 8.97 -31.63 5.49
CA VAL A 307 9.77 -32.69 4.83
C VAL A 307 11.26 -32.40 4.96
N MET A 308 11.66 -31.12 4.85
CA MET A 308 13.04 -30.69 5.03
C MET A 308 13.50 -30.74 6.50
N GLY A 309 12.58 -30.78 7.45
CA GLY A 309 12.87 -30.95 8.89
C GLY A 309 12.70 -29.68 9.72
N ALA A 310 11.95 -28.66 9.23
CA ALA A 310 11.62 -27.47 10.02
C ALA A 310 10.11 -27.21 10.05
N GLU A 311 9.64 -26.52 11.09
CA GLU A 311 8.27 -26.02 11.15
C GLU A 311 8.14 -24.75 10.30
N PRO A 312 7.10 -24.65 9.46
CA PRO A 312 6.84 -23.44 8.68
C PRO A 312 6.54 -22.25 9.61
N PRO A 313 6.69 -20.99 9.13
CA PRO A 313 6.38 -19.81 9.91
C PRO A 313 4.91 -19.76 10.33
N ALA A 314 4.61 -18.99 11.39
CA ALA A 314 3.26 -18.53 11.64
C ALA A 314 2.83 -17.64 10.45
N ALA A 315 1.58 -17.82 10.00
CA ALA A 315 1.11 -17.15 8.79
C ALA A 315 -0.22 -16.44 9.04
N PHE A 316 -0.41 -15.33 8.35
CA PHE A 316 -1.68 -14.64 8.23
C PHE A 316 -2.05 -14.47 6.76
N THR A 317 -3.29 -14.75 6.43
CA THR A 317 -3.81 -14.57 5.07
C THR A 317 -4.69 -13.32 5.01
N TYR A 318 -4.30 -12.35 4.19
CA TYR A 318 -5.10 -11.15 3.95
C TYR A 318 -5.92 -11.27 2.67
N GLU A 319 -7.08 -10.60 2.66
CA GLU A 319 -7.97 -10.55 1.50
C GLU A 319 -7.45 -9.61 0.40
N LEU A 320 -7.89 -9.88 -0.82
CA LEU A 320 -7.52 -9.11 -2.01
C LEU A 320 -8.35 -7.82 -2.11
N PHE A 321 -7.83 -6.85 -2.85
CA PHE A 321 -8.55 -5.65 -3.21
C PHE A 321 -9.42 -5.88 -4.45
N LEU A 322 -10.59 -5.25 -4.43
CA LEU A 322 -11.56 -5.23 -5.53
C LEU A 322 -11.63 -3.81 -6.10
N ASP A 323 -11.92 -3.68 -7.39
CA ASP A 323 -12.21 -2.39 -8.01
C ASP A 323 -13.61 -1.88 -7.61
N ASP A 324 -14.05 -0.78 -8.19
CA ASP A 324 -15.37 -0.16 -7.99
C ASP A 324 -16.53 -1.08 -8.42
N HIS A 325 -16.29 -1.97 -9.38
CA HIS A 325 -17.25 -2.98 -9.84
C HIS A 325 -17.22 -4.30 -9.04
N GLY A 326 -16.35 -4.39 -8.02
CA GLY A 326 -16.19 -5.60 -7.20
C GLY A 326 -15.38 -6.70 -7.89
N GLN A 327 -14.64 -6.38 -8.97
CA GLN A 327 -13.74 -7.31 -9.63
C GLN A 327 -12.35 -7.28 -8.98
N LYS A 328 -11.63 -8.42 -9.02
CA LYS A 328 -10.26 -8.48 -8.51
C LYS A 328 -9.36 -7.49 -9.25
N ILE A 329 -8.67 -6.63 -8.50
CA ILE A 329 -7.62 -5.76 -9.03
C ILE A 329 -6.44 -6.62 -9.49
N SER A 330 -5.94 -6.36 -10.71
CA SER A 330 -4.75 -7.04 -11.22
C SER A 330 -3.86 -6.07 -12.01
N LYS A 331 -2.54 -6.28 -11.89
CA LYS A 331 -1.53 -5.50 -12.62
C LYS A 331 -1.76 -5.50 -14.14
N SER A 332 -2.17 -6.64 -14.70
CA SER A 332 -2.36 -6.79 -16.15
C SER A 332 -3.60 -6.08 -16.68
N LYS A 333 -4.61 -5.81 -15.83
CA LYS A 333 -5.82 -5.08 -16.21
C LYS A 333 -5.69 -3.57 -16.03
N GLY A 334 -4.72 -3.11 -15.21
CA GLY A 334 -4.56 -1.68 -14.89
C GLY A 334 -5.76 -1.04 -14.18
N ASN A 335 -6.64 -1.87 -13.55
CA ASN A 335 -7.89 -1.44 -12.91
C ASN A 335 -7.70 -1.11 -11.41
N GLY A 336 -6.47 -0.87 -10.96
CA GLY A 336 -6.16 -0.59 -9.56
C GLY A 336 -5.63 0.81 -9.36
N LEU A 337 -5.96 1.41 -8.22
CA LEU A 337 -5.38 2.65 -7.75
C LEU A 337 -3.89 2.45 -7.45
N THR A 338 -3.04 3.31 -7.99
CA THR A 338 -1.60 3.31 -7.73
C THR A 338 -1.28 4.06 -6.44
N ILE A 339 -0.08 3.83 -5.91
CA ILE A 339 0.39 4.58 -4.72
C ILE A 339 0.59 6.05 -5.04
N ASP A 340 1.17 6.37 -6.21
CA ASP A 340 1.40 7.75 -6.64
C ASP A 340 0.06 8.51 -6.77
N GLU A 341 -0.97 7.85 -7.27
CA GLU A 341 -2.32 8.42 -7.31
C GLU A 341 -2.89 8.64 -5.90
N TRP A 342 -2.72 7.66 -4.97
CA TRP A 342 -3.14 7.87 -3.59
C TRP A 342 -2.43 9.08 -2.96
N LEU A 343 -1.10 9.13 -3.07
CA LEU A 343 -0.27 10.19 -2.48
C LEU A 343 -0.48 11.57 -3.11
N ARG A 344 -1.02 11.62 -4.32
CA ARG A 344 -1.43 12.88 -4.95
C ARG A 344 -2.65 13.51 -4.27
N TYR A 345 -3.51 12.68 -3.67
CA TYR A 345 -4.79 13.13 -3.12
C TYR A 345 -4.91 12.96 -1.60
N ALA A 346 -3.91 12.34 -0.96
CA ALA A 346 -3.98 12.05 0.47
C ALA A 346 -2.61 11.87 1.13
N PRO A 347 -2.49 12.15 2.43
CA PRO A 347 -1.25 11.92 3.18
C PRO A 347 -0.98 10.40 3.33
N PRO A 348 0.31 9.98 3.40
CA PRO A 348 0.70 8.56 3.49
C PRO A 348 0.05 7.80 4.65
N ALA A 349 -0.17 8.46 5.79
CA ALA A 349 -0.78 7.83 6.97
C ALA A 349 -2.24 7.41 6.73
N SER A 350 -2.96 8.06 5.82
CA SER A 350 -4.32 7.65 5.42
C SER A 350 -4.31 6.33 4.64
N LEU A 351 -3.27 6.07 3.84
CA LEU A 351 -3.08 4.78 3.19
C LEU A 351 -2.82 3.69 4.23
N SER A 352 -1.97 3.98 5.22
CA SER A 352 -1.74 3.09 6.36
C SER A 352 -3.03 2.79 7.12
N GLN A 353 -3.86 3.79 7.38
CA GLN A 353 -5.19 3.62 7.98
C GLN A 353 -6.07 2.67 7.15
N PHE A 354 -6.13 2.88 5.84
CA PHE A 354 -6.90 2.03 4.95
C PHE A 354 -6.37 0.58 4.95
N MET A 355 -5.05 0.38 4.97
CA MET A 355 -4.42 -0.95 5.00
C MET A 355 -4.60 -1.66 6.34
N TYR A 356 -4.65 -0.92 7.44
CA TYR A 356 -4.84 -1.47 8.78
C TYR A 356 -6.22 -2.06 8.98
N GLN A 357 -7.25 -1.41 8.42
CA GLN A 357 -8.65 -1.80 8.61
C GLN A 357 -8.94 -3.19 8.04
N GLN A 358 -9.45 -4.10 8.88
CA GLN A 358 -10.00 -5.40 8.52
C GLN A 358 -9.22 -6.16 7.41
N PRO A 359 -7.95 -6.53 7.62
CA PRO A 359 -7.13 -7.15 6.58
C PRO A 359 -7.68 -8.51 6.10
N GLY A 360 -8.47 -9.21 6.91
CA GLY A 360 -9.13 -10.46 6.57
C GLY A 360 -10.44 -10.31 5.78
N ARG A 361 -10.80 -9.09 5.32
CA ARG A 361 -12.00 -8.85 4.50
C ARG A 361 -11.63 -8.16 3.20
N ALA A 362 -12.26 -8.61 2.10
CA ALA A 362 -12.12 -7.96 0.81
C ALA A 362 -12.65 -6.52 0.88
N LYS A 363 -11.88 -5.60 0.32
CA LYS A 363 -12.21 -4.16 0.29
C LYS A 363 -12.12 -3.63 -1.13
N ARG A 364 -13.02 -2.71 -1.46
CA ARG A 364 -12.92 -1.95 -2.71
C ARG A 364 -11.84 -0.88 -2.57
N LEU A 365 -11.03 -0.75 -3.61
CA LEU A 365 -9.90 0.19 -3.68
C LEU A 365 -10.03 0.99 -4.98
N PHE A 366 -10.63 2.16 -4.87
CA PHE A 366 -10.88 3.12 -5.95
C PHE A 366 -10.81 4.54 -5.39
N PHE A 367 -10.91 5.56 -6.24
CA PHE A 367 -10.63 6.93 -5.80
C PHE A 367 -11.52 7.43 -4.65
N ASP A 368 -12.81 7.11 -4.65
CA ASP A 368 -13.76 7.64 -3.66
C ASP A 368 -13.55 7.10 -2.24
N VAL A 369 -12.73 6.05 -2.06
CA VAL A 369 -12.35 5.60 -0.71
C VAL A 369 -11.32 6.51 -0.05
N ILE A 370 -10.59 7.33 -0.84
CA ILE A 370 -9.49 8.17 -0.33
C ILE A 370 -9.99 9.20 0.68
N PRO A 371 -11.01 10.03 0.39
CA PRO A 371 -11.49 11.04 1.35
C PRO A 371 -11.93 10.43 2.67
N LYS A 372 -12.64 9.31 2.60
CA LYS A 372 -13.08 8.59 3.79
C LYS A 372 -11.91 8.06 4.62
N ALA A 373 -10.89 7.49 3.96
CA ALA A 373 -9.69 6.99 4.64
C ALA A 373 -8.91 8.11 5.34
N VAL A 374 -8.87 9.31 4.75
CA VAL A 374 -8.26 10.49 5.37
C VAL A 374 -9.02 10.91 6.62
N ASP A 375 -10.35 11.06 6.54
CA ASP A 375 -11.16 11.50 7.67
C ASP A 375 -11.20 10.44 8.80
N GLU A 376 -11.22 9.14 8.46
CA GLU A 376 -11.08 8.07 9.45
C GLU A 376 -9.72 8.11 10.16
N TYR A 377 -8.64 8.38 9.41
CA TYR A 377 -7.31 8.55 9.98
C TYR A 377 -7.26 9.74 10.96
N LEU A 378 -7.75 10.90 10.54
CA LEU A 378 -7.80 12.10 11.38
C LEU A 378 -8.60 11.87 12.66
N ALA A 379 -9.77 11.23 12.56
CA ALA A 379 -10.61 10.91 13.72
C ALA A 379 -9.92 9.93 14.69
N ASN A 380 -9.20 8.93 14.17
CA ASN A 380 -8.43 8.01 15.01
C ASN A 380 -7.21 8.69 15.62
N LEU A 381 -6.58 9.63 14.93
CA LEU A 381 -5.47 10.41 15.45
C LEU A 381 -5.92 11.30 16.64
N GLU A 382 -7.05 11.97 16.53
CA GLU A 382 -7.60 12.77 17.63
C GLU A 382 -7.97 11.90 18.86
N LYS A 383 -8.54 10.72 18.64
CA LYS A 383 -8.77 9.75 19.72
C LYS A 383 -7.45 9.28 20.35
N LEU A 384 -6.41 9.06 19.55
CA LEU A 384 -5.09 8.66 20.05
C LEU A 384 -4.47 9.74 20.95
N LYS A 385 -4.64 11.02 20.58
CA LYS A 385 -4.17 12.16 21.39
C LYS A 385 -4.89 12.25 22.72
N ALA A 386 -6.20 12.04 22.71
CA ALA A 386 -7.04 12.08 23.92
C ALA A 386 -6.77 10.88 24.84
N THR A 387 -6.65 9.68 24.25
CA THR A 387 -6.44 8.42 24.98
C THR A 387 -5.57 7.49 24.13
N PRO A 388 -4.28 7.30 24.46
CA PRO A 388 -3.35 6.49 23.66
C PRO A 388 -3.56 4.98 23.87
N GLU A 389 -4.68 4.47 23.36
CA GLU A 389 -5.05 3.06 23.49
C GLU A 389 -4.48 2.20 22.36
N PRO A 390 -3.90 1.02 22.66
CA PRO A 390 -3.38 0.08 21.66
C PRO A 390 -4.45 -0.55 20.75
N THR A 391 -5.72 -0.38 21.03
CA THR A 391 -6.84 -0.78 20.15
C THR A 391 -7.04 0.18 18.98
N ASN A 392 -6.51 1.41 19.07
CA ASN A 392 -6.65 2.42 18.05
C ASN A 392 -5.71 2.15 16.84
N PRO A 393 -6.19 2.14 15.59
CA PRO A 393 -5.36 1.98 14.39
C PRO A 393 -4.18 2.96 14.32
N ALA A 394 -4.40 4.24 14.65
CA ALA A 394 -3.37 5.26 14.63
C ALA A 394 -2.22 4.97 15.61
N TRP A 395 -2.49 4.24 16.71
CA TRP A 395 -1.46 3.79 17.62
C TRP A 395 -0.43 2.86 16.93
N HIS A 396 -0.90 1.91 16.12
CA HIS A 396 -0.03 1.00 15.37
C HIS A 396 0.70 1.70 14.22
N ILE A 397 0.00 2.62 13.53
CA ILE A 397 0.58 3.40 12.43
C ILE A 397 1.77 4.24 12.94
N HIS A 398 1.62 4.87 14.10
CA HIS A 398 2.60 5.77 14.70
C HIS A 398 3.42 5.15 15.84
N ASN A 399 3.42 3.84 15.96
CA ASN A 399 4.17 3.10 16.97
C ASN A 399 3.94 3.62 18.41
N GLY A 400 2.67 3.91 18.76
CA GLY A 400 2.28 4.39 20.08
C GLY A 400 2.55 5.87 20.35
N THR A 401 3.07 6.64 19.39
CA THR A 401 3.27 8.09 19.56
C THR A 401 2.00 8.85 19.22
N SER A 402 1.65 9.87 20.04
CA SER A 402 0.43 10.68 19.87
C SER A 402 0.69 12.12 19.42
N ASN A 403 1.96 12.51 19.20
CA ASN A 403 2.37 13.87 18.88
C ASN A 403 2.26 14.23 17.38
N GLN A 404 1.51 13.47 16.60
CA GLN A 404 1.32 13.75 15.18
C GLN A 404 0.41 14.96 14.98
N PRO A 405 0.69 15.84 13.99
CA PRO A 405 -0.18 16.96 13.68
C PRO A 405 -1.55 16.46 13.22
N GLY A 406 -2.61 17.05 13.75
CA GLY A 406 -4.00 16.82 13.34
C GLY A 406 -4.48 17.87 12.36
N SER A 407 -5.80 17.95 12.17
CA SER A 407 -6.44 19.00 11.39
C SER A 407 -7.74 19.43 12.07
N PRO A 408 -7.96 20.74 12.27
CA PRO A 408 -9.22 21.25 12.82
C PRO A 408 -10.38 21.15 11.82
N ILE A 409 -10.10 20.86 10.55
CA ILE A 409 -11.08 20.77 9.46
C ILE A 409 -10.95 19.39 8.81
N SER A 410 -12.07 18.70 8.59
CA SER A 410 -12.08 17.41 7.91
C SER A 410 -11.73 17.55 6.44
N PHE A 411 -11.19 16.48 5.85
CA PHE A 411 -10.83 16.47 4.44
C PHE A 411 -12.05 16.60 3.53
N ALA A 412 -13.16 15.94 3.88
CA ALA A 412 -14.42 16.08 3.17
C ALA A 412 -14.91 17.54 3.16
N MET A 413 -14.72 18.29 4.25
CA MET A 413 -15.06 19.70 4.31
C MET A 413 -14.20 20.55 3.39
N LEU A 414 -12.88 20.30 3.36
CA LEU A 414 -11.95 20.99 2.46
C LEU A 414 -12.26 20.71 0.98
N MET A 415 -12.63 19.48 0.64
CA MET A 415 -13.03 19.11 -0.73
C MET A 415 -14.31 19.83 -1.16
N ASN A 416 -15.31 19.92 -0.27
CA ASN A 416 -16.52 20.67 -0.55
C ASN A 416 -16.23 22.16 -0.76
N LEU A 417 -15.42 22.74 0.12
CA LEU A 417 -15.01 24.14 -0.03
C LEU A 417 -14.28 24.34 -1.36
N ALA A 418 -13.29 23.49 -1.69
CA ALA A 418 -12.57 23.56 -2.96
C ALA A 418 -13.52 23.49 -4.16
N SER A 419 -14.54 22.63 -4.09
CA SER A 419 -15.53 22.48 -5.15
C SER A 419 -16.42 23.73 -5.29
N VAL A 420 -16.86 24.32 -4.19
CA VAL A 420 -17.77 25.47 -4.22
C VAL A 420 -17.09 26.72 -4.77
N VAL A 421 -15.86 26.98 -4.33
CA VAL A 421 -15.11 28.17 -4.75
C VAL A 421 -14.30 27.94 -6.02
N ASN A 422 -14.38 26.74 -6.62
CA ASN A 422 -13.56 26.32 -7.77
C ASN A 422 -12.07 26.57 -7.52
N ALA A 423 -11.57 26.15 -6.36
CA ALA A 423 -10.24 26.48 -5.92
C ALA A 423 -9.18 25.79 -6.78
N ASP A 424 -8.32 26.56 -7.41
CA ASP A 424 -7.14 26.13 -8.15
C ASP A 424 -5.84 26.42 -7.41
N GLU A 425 -5.88 27.33 -6.41
CA GLU A 425 -4.75 27.71 -5.59
C GLU A 425 -5.04 27.62 -4.08
N PRO A 426 -4.03 27.24 -3.24
CA PRO A 426 -4.18 27.10 -1.78
C PRO A 426 -4.68 28.38 -1.09
N GLU A 427 -4.27 29.54 -1.53
CA GLU A 427 -4.59 30.84 -0.91
C GLU A 427 -6.10 31.10 -0.88
N ILE A 428 -6.84 30.61 -1.87
CA ILE A 428 -8.30 30.73 -1.92
C ILE A 428 -8.91 30.00 -0.72
N LEU A 429 -8.52 28.75 -0.48
CA LEU A 429 -9.01 27.97 0.65
C LEU A 429 -8.56 28.56 1.99
N TRP A 430 -7.31 29.00 2.08
CA TRP A 430 -6.77 29.63 3.30
C TRP A 430 -7.52 30.91 3.67
N GLY A 431 -8.07 31.63 2.70
CA GLY A 431 -8.94 32.79 2.96
C GLY A 431 -10.17 32.44 3.77
N PHE A 432 -10.81 31.30 3.49
CA PHE A 432 -11.97 30.79 4.26
C PHE A 432 -11.53 30.14 5.57
N ILE A 433 -10.45 29.35 5.56
CA ILE A 433 -9.93 28.67 6.75
C ILE A 433 -9.61 29.66 7.87
N ARG A 434 -8.98 30.80 7.58
CA ARG A 434 -8.65 31.83 8.55
C ARG A 434 -9.87 32.47 9.21
N ARG A 435 -11.02 32.52 8.50
CA ARG A 435 -12.28 33.01 9.11
C ARG A 435 -12.84 31.99 10.11
N TYR A 436 -12.75 30.69 9.77
CA TYR A 436 -13.24 29.60 10.61
C TYR A 436 -12.31 29.30 11.81
N ALA A 437 -11.01 29.32 11.57
CA ALA A 437 -9.96 29.08 12.57
C ALA A 437 -8.97 30.26 12.57
N PRO A 438 -9.31 31.35 13.29
CA PRO A 438 -8.44 32.53 13.36
C PRO A 438 -7.06 32.17 13.93
N GLY A 439 -6.00 32.57 13.23
CA GLY A 439 -4.60 32.26 13.59
C GLY A 439 -4.04 30.98 12.93
N ALA A 440 -4.83 30.17 12.25
CA ALA A 440 -4.31 29.05 11.48
C ALA A 440 -3.50 29.54 10.26
N THR A 441 -2.29 28.99 10.12
CA THR A 441 -1.40 29.23 8.97
C THR A 441 -0.85 27.90 8.46
N PRO A 442 -0.32 27.84 7.22
CA PRO A 442 0.33 26.64 6.71
C PRO A 442 1.45 26.11 7.63
N GLU A 443 2.15 27.00 8.31
CA GLU A 443 3.27 26.66 9.20
C GLU A 443 2.79 26.14 10.56
N SER A 444 1.72 26.73 11.13
CA SER A 444 1.15 26.27 12.41
C SER A 444 0.36 24.99 12.27
N GLU A 445 -0.22 24.75 11.08
CA GLU A 445 -1.12 23.62 10.79
C GLU A 445 -0.60 22.79 9.59
N PRO A 446 0.54 22.08 9.71
CA PRO A 446 1.20 21.43 8.57
C PRO A 446 0.36 20.29 7.96
N MET A 447 -0.45 19.58 8.77
CA MET A 447 -1.38 18.58 8.25
C MET A 447 -2.50 19.24 7.45
N LEU A 448 -3.08 20.31 7.95
CA LEU A 448 -4.10 21.07 7.22
C LEU A 448 -3.55 21.65 5.91
N ALA A 449 -2.31 22.15 5.91
CA ALA A 449 -1.65 22.60 4.69
C ALA A 449 -1.50 21.47 3.64
N THR A 450 -1.11 20.28 4.09
CA THR A 450 -1.07 19.10 3.23
C THR A 450 -2.45 18.77 2.67
N LEU A 451 -3.48 18.77 3.50
CA LEU A 451 -4.85 18.44 3.11
C LEU A 451 -5.45 19.47 2.12
N VAL A 452 -5.12 20.75 2.28
CA VAL A 452 -5.50 21.81 1.32
C VAL A 452 -4.96 21.50 -0.07
N GLY A 453 -3.68 21.17 -0.20
CA GLY A 453 -3.08 20.78 -1.48
C GLY A 453 -3.70 19.52 -2.08
N CYS A 454 -3.97 18.51 -1.23
CA CYS A 454 -4.67 17.29 -1.64
C CYS A 454 -6.11 17.55 -2.12
N ALA A 455 -6.86 18.40 -1.42
CA ALA A 455 -8.24 18.74 -1.76
C ALA A 455 -8.34 19.46 -3.11
N ILE A 456 -7.43 20.40 -3.38
CA ILE A 456 -7.35 21.10 -4.67
C ILE A 456 -7.01 20.12 -5.79
N SER A 457 -6.01 19.24 -5.56
CA SER A 457 -5.64 18.23 -6.56
C SER A 457 -6.79 17.28 -6.87
N TYR A 458 -7.49 16.81 -5.83
CA TYR A 458 -8.65 15.94 -5.99
C TYR A 458 -9.80 16.65 -6.72
N TYR A 459 -10.10 17.89 -6.31
CA TYR A 459 -11.14 18.70 -6.97
C TYR A 459 -10.84 18.86 -8.46
N ARG A 460 -9.65 19.37 -8.80
CA ARG A 460 -9.26 19.64 -10.19
C ARG A 460 -9.30 18.40 -11.08
N ASP A 461 -8.81 17.27 -10.57
CA ASP A 461 -8.59 16.08 -11.40
C ASP A 461 -9.81 15.15 -11.42
N ARG A 462 -10.70 15.20 -10.41
CA ARG A 462 -11.76 14.20 -10.22
C ARG A 462 -13.15 14.81 -10.09
N VAL A 463 -13.29 15.97 -9.44
CA VAL A 463 -14.61 16.57 -9.19
C VAL A 463 -15.00 17.54 -10.31
N ALA A 464 -14.09 18.44 -10.67
CA ALA A 464 -14.39 19.50 -11.64
C ALA A 464 -14.84 18.97 -13.02
N PRO A 465 -14.26 17.87 -13.58
CA PRO A 465 -14.69 17.33 -14.86
C PRO A 465 -16.09 16.71 -14.85
N GLU A 466 -16.56 16.23 -13.69
CA GLU A 466 -17.84 15.52 -13.52
C GLU A 466 -18.91 16.39 -12.87
N LYS A 467 -18.58 17.64 -12.51
CA LYS A 467 -19.45 18.52 -11.75
C LYS A 467 -20.67 18.93 -12.57
N THR A 468 -21.85 18.52 -12.11
CA THR A 468 -23.13 18.82 -12.77
C THR A 468 -24.14 19.34 -11.76
N TYR A 469 -24.84 20.40 -12.13
CA TYR A 469 -25.90 20.99 -11.32
C TYR A 469 -27.26 20.59 -11.88
N ARG A 470 -28.11 19.99 -11.06
CA ARG A 470 -29.50 19.77 -11.47
C ARG A 470 -30.41 20.93 -11.05
N GLN A 471 -31.55 21.05 -11.70
CA GLN A 471 -32.59 21.96 -11.28
C GLN A 471 -33.33 21.46 -10.05
N PRO A 472 -33.72 22.33 -9.11
CA PRO A 472 -34.60 21.98 -8.01
C PRO A 472 -36.02 21.68 -8.52
N SER A 473 -36.67 20.67 -7.93
CA SER A 473 -38.12 20.46 -8.08
C SER A 473 -38.90 21.58 -7.40
N ASP A 474 -40.23 21.68 -7.63
CA ASP A 474 -41.08 22.72 -7.04
C ASP A 474 -41.05 22.67 -5.50
N LEU A 475 -41.06 21.46 -4.92
CA LEU A 475 -40.91 21.26 -3.49
C LEU A 475 -39.55 21.76 -2.97
N GLU A 476 -38.47 21.37 -3.65
CA GLU A 476 -37.11 21.77 -3.29
C GLU A 476 -36.92 23.29 -3.49
N ARG A 477 -37.48 23.88 -4.51
CA ARG A 477 -37.48 25.34 -4.77
C ARG A 477 -38.11 26.09 -3.59
N THR A 478 -39.27 25.62 -3.12
CA THR A 478 -39.96 26.21 -1.96
C THR A 478 -39.12 26.06 -0.67
N ALA A 479 -38.52 24.91 -0.47
CA ALA A 479 -37.63 24.67 0.69
C ALA A 479 -36.35 25.52 0.63
N LEU A 480 -35.76 25.74 -0.57
CA LEU A 480 -34.61 26.62 -0.76
C LEU A 480 -34.96 28.10 -0.52
N GLN A 481 -36.18 28.54 -0.88
CA GLN A 481 -36.66 29.89 -0.55
C GLN A 481 -36.82 30.08 0.94
N ASP A 482 -37.34 29.08 1.66
CA ASP A 482 -37.42 29.08 3.12
C ASP A 482 -36.01 29.08 3.77
N LEU A 483 -35.09 28.27 3.24
CA LEU A 483 -33.67 28.29 3.66
C LEU A 483 -33.07 29.70 3.49
N LEU A 484 -33.32 30.36 2.38
CA LEU A 484 -32.84 31.70 2.12
C LEU A 484 -33.35 32.70 3.17
N ALA A 485 -34.63 32.63 3.53
CA ALA A 485 -35.21 33.47 4.58
C ALA A 485 -34.55 33.19 5.97
N VAL A 486 -34.42 31.91 6.33
CA VAL A 486 -33.76 31.51 7.58
C VAL A 486 -32.30 31.98 7.64
N LEU A 487 -31.55 31.82 6.56
CA LEU A 487 -30.14 32.25 6.54
C LEU A 487 -29.98 33.78 6.66
N ARG A 488 -30.92 34.56 6.14
CA ARG A 488 -30.89 36.03 6.27
C ARG A 488 -31.18 36.52 7.70
N ASP A 489 -31.96 35.74 8.46
CA ASP A 489 -32.28 36.04 9.84
C ASP A 489 -31.23 35.55 10.87
N LEU A 490 -30.30 34.64 10.43
CA LEU A 490 -29.26 34.11 11.29
C LEU A 490 -28.08 35.09 11.42
N PRO A 491 -27.48 35.25 12.61
CA PRO A 491 -26.21 35.93 12.78
C PRO A 491 -25.09 35.28 11.97
N GLU A 492 -24.18 36.07 11.42
CA GLU A 492 -23.06 35.57 10.58
C GLU A 492 -22.12 34.61 11.34
N ASP A 493 -22.03 34.74 12.67
CA ASP A 493 -21.22 33.92 13.56
C ASP A 493 -21.97 32.69 14.15
N SER A 494 -23.12 32.36 13.57
CA SER A 494 -23.91 31.21 13.99
C SER A 494 -23.11 29.90 13.96
N THR A 495 -23.27 29.08 15.01
CA THR A 495 -22.57 27.81 15.12
C THR A 495 -23.04 26.79 14.08
N ALA A 496 -22.15 25.89 13.67
CA ALA A 496 -22.47 24.79 12.76
C ALA A 496 -23.66 23.93 13.25
N GLU A 497 -23.81 23.75 14.56
CA GLU A 497 -24.90 23.01 15.16
C GLU A 497 -26.24 23.74 15.03
N LEU A 498 -26.28 25.05 15.31
CA LEU A 498 -27.47 25.89 15.13
C LEU A 498 -27.93 25.85 13.67
N ILE A 499 -27.04 26.07 12.74
CA ILE A 499 -27.33 26.02 11.30
C ILE A 499 -27.85 24.63 10.90
N GLN A 500 -27.21 23.56 11.38
CA GLN A 500 -27.63 22.19 11.06
C GLN A 500 -29.05 21.91 11.58
N ASN A 501 -29.40 22.40 12.77
CA ASN A 501 -30.74 22.25 13.35
C ASN A 501 -31.79 22.99 12.50
N GLN A 502 -31.48 24.20 12.00
CA GLN A 502 -32.38 24.92 11.11
C GLN A 502 -32.59 24.14 9.78
N LEU A 503 -31.55 23.55 9.22
CA LEU A 503 -31.67 22.71 8.02
C LEU A 503 -32.58 21.50 8.24
N PHE A 504 -32.49 20.85 9.42
CA PHE A 504 -33.39 19.75 9.79
C PHE A 504 -34.85 20.22 9.89
N GLU A 505 -35.08 21.37 10.52
CA GLU A 505 -36.45 21.90 10.70
C GLU A 505 -37.08 22.30 9.35
N ILE A 506 -36.29 22.84 8.40
CA ILE A 506 -36.76 23.12 7.04
C ILE A 506 -37.17 21.82 6.35
N GLY A 507 -36.32 20.78 6.38
CA GLY A 507 -36.63 19.50 5.76
C GLY A 507 -37.89 18.85 6.31
N LYS A 508 -38.15 18.95 7.62
CA LYS A 508 -39.39 18.48 8.26
C LYS A 508 -40.61 19.31 7.86
N ARG A 509 -40.46 20.65 7.80
CA ARG A 509 -41.55 21.59 7.49
C ARG A 509 -42.09 21.39 6.07
N HIS A 510 -41.22 21.11 5.13
CA HIS A 510 -41.58 20.89 3.72
C HIS A 510 -41.94 19.43 3.38
N ALA A 511 -42.11 18.58 4.41
CA ALA A 511 -42.63 17.22 4.29
C ALA A 511 -41.91 16.36 3.22
N PHE A 512 -40.59 16.44 3.15
CA PHE A 512 -39.81 15.49 2.33
C PHE A 512 -40.09 14.05 2.80
N ALA A 513 -40.28 13.14 1.86
CA ALA A 513 -40.56 11.72 2.15
C ALA A 513 -39.42 11.10 3.01
N ASN A 514 -38.20 11.55 2.79
CA ASN A 514 -37.03 11.24 3.60
C ASN A 514 -36.17 12.50 3.74
N LEU A 515 -35.74 12.82 4.95
CA LEU A 515 -34.82 13.94 5.18
C LEU A 515 -33.50 13.84 4.38
N ARG A 516 -33.12 12.62 4.01
CA ARG A 516 -31.97 12.41 3.10
C ARG A 516 -32.18 13.09 1.77
N ASP A 517 -33.41 13.12 1.22
CA ASP A 517 -33.71 13.73 -0.05
C ASP A 517 -33.50 15.25 -0.02
N TRP A 518 -33.85 15.90 1.10
CA TRP A 518 -33.55 17.32 1.33
C TRP A 518 -32.04 17.59 1.32
N PHE A 519 -31.26 16.80 2.06
CA PHE A 519 -29.82 16.98 2.07
C PHE A 519 -29.18 16.67 0.72
N SER A 520 -29.67 15.66 -0.01
CA SER A 520 -29.23 15.39 -1.39
C SER A 520 -29.53 16.57 -2.32
N CYS A 521 -30.70 17.23 -2.15
CA CYS A 521 -31.01 18.46 -2.88
C CYS A 521 -29.93 19.53 -2.64
N LEU A 522 -29.56 19.81 -1.40
CA LEU A 522 -28.54 20.81 -1.08
C LEU A 522 -27.22 20.53 -1.80
N TYR A 523 -26.76 19.26 -1.84
CA TYR A 523 -25.54 18.92 -2.55
C TYR A 523 -25.69 18.99 -4.07
N GLN A 524 -26.73 18.43 -4.63
CA GLN A 524 -26.91 18.33 -6.07
C GLN A 524 -27.25 19.68 -6.73
N VAL A 525 -28.08 20.47 -6.06
CA VAL A 525 -28.55 21.75 -6.59
C VAL A 525 -27.56 22.88 -6.31
N LEU A 526 -27.01 22.96 -5.10
CA LEU A 526 -26.11 24.07 -4.72
C LEU A 526 -24.66 23.80 -5.10
N LEU A 527 -24.19 22.57 -4.92
CA LEU A 527 -22.77 22.23 -5.04
C LEU A 527 -22.43 21.40 -6.29
N GLY A 528 -23.43 20.86 -6.99
CA GLY A 528 -23.21 19.99 -8.15
C GLY A 528 -22.58 18.64 -7.81
N GLN A 529 -22.82 18.12 -6.59
CA GLN A 529 -22.29 16.88 -6.05
C GLN A 529 -23.41 15.94 -5.59
N GLN A 530 -23.15 14.64 -5.52
CA GLN A 530 -24.16 13.66 -5.10
C GLN A 530 -24.35 13.63 -3.57
N GLU A 531 -23.29 13.81 -2.80
CA GLU A 531 -23.28 13.78 -1.35
C GLU A 531 -22.11 14.61 -0.77
N GLY A 532 -22.11 14.82 0.55
CA GLY A 532 -21.05 15.54 1.25
C GLY A 532 -21.17 15.46 2.79
N PRO A 533 -20.30 16.18 3.54
CA PRO A 533 -20.33 16.23 5.01
C PRO A 533 -21.57 17.00 5.52
N ARG A 534 -21.74 17.07 6.86
CA ARG A 534 -22.84 17.85 7.44
C ARG A 534 -22.89 19.27 6.90
N PHE A 535 -24.01 19.65 6.26
CA PHE A 535 -24.13 20.91 5.53
C PHE A 535 -24.03 22.14 6.45
N GLY A 536 -24.48 22.04 7.71
CA GLY A 536 -24.33 23.12 8.69
C GLY A 536 -22.87 23.46 8.99
N GLY A 537 -21.99 22.45 9.04
CA GLY A 537 -20.53 22.67 9.13
C GLY A 537 -19.95 23.35 7.89
N PHE A 538 -20.43 22.98 6.71
CA PHE A 538 -20.05 23.64 5.47
C PHE A 538 -20.45 25.12 5.47
N VAL A 539 -21.71 25.45 5.86
CA VAL A 539 -22.19 26.82 5.94
C VAL A 539 -21.37 27.67 6.92
N ALA A 540 -21.02 27.09 8.09
CA ALA A 540 -20.18 27.78 9.08
C ALA A 540 -18.77 28.11 8.53
N LEU A 541 -18.19 27.22 7.73
CA LEU A 541 -16.87 27.42 7.09
C LEU A 541 -16.95 28.39 5.90
N TYR A 542 -17.92 28.20 5.03
CA TYR A 542 -18.09 29.00 3.81
C TYR A 542 -18.62 30.41 4.11
N GLY A 543 -19.39 30.53 5.18
CA GLY A 543 -20.06 31.75 5.63
C GLY A 543 -21.51 31.82 5.16
N ILE A 544 -22.37 32.39 6.03
CA ILE A 544 -23.78 32.62 5.73
C ILE A 544 -23.98 33.48 4.49
N PRO A 545 -23.29 34.64 4.32
CA PRO A 545 -23.43 35.46 3.12
C PRO A 545 -23.07 34.73 1.82
N GLY A 546 -22.00 33.93 1.85
CA GLY A 546 -21.62 33.10 0.70
C GLY A 546 -22.68 32.05 0.37
N THR A 547 -23.24 31.41 1.37
CA THR A 547 -24.29 30.40 1.20
C THR A 547 -25.59 31.02 0.67
N ILE A 548 -25.98 32.22 1.12
CA ILE A 548 -27.07 32.97 0.55
C ILE A 548 -26.87 33.14 -0.96
N GLY A 549 -25.70 33.60 -1.39
CA GLY A 549 -25.36 33.75 -2.82
C GLY A 549 -25.48 32.44 -3.60
N LEU A 550 -25.07 31.29 -3.01
CA LEU A 550 -25.27 29.99 -3.66
C LEU A 550 -26.72 29.61 -3.84
N VAL A 551 -27.57 29.85 -2.82
CA VAL A 551 -29.00 29.55 -2.89
C VAL A 551 -29.68 30.46 -3.93
N GLU A 552 -29.38 31.76 -3.93
CA GLU A 552 -29.88 32.73 -4.92
C GLU A 552 -29.49 32.33 -6.34
N ALA A 553 -28.23 32.01 -6.59
CA ALA A 553 -27.72 31.53 -7.87
C ALA A 553 -28.43 30.25 -8.33
N ALA A 554 -28.70 29.32 -7.41
CA ALA A 554 -29.40 28.07 -7.72
C ALA A 554 -30.88 28.30 -8.08
N LEU A 555 -31.55 29.22 -7.39
CA LEU A 555 -32.93 29.58 -7.66
C LEU A 555 -33.08 30.38 -8.98
N ALA A 556 -32.05 31.13 -9.36
CA ALA A 556 -32.00 31.91 -10.60
C ALA A 556 -31.59 31.09 -11.85
N ARG A 557 -31.05 29.86 -11.68
CA ARG A 557 -30.71 29.02 -12.85
C ARG A 557 -31.96 28.66 -13.63
N GLU A 558 -32.03 29.13 -14.88
CA GLU A 558 -33.04 28.67 -15.83
C GLU A 558 -32.73 27.25 -16.29
N ALA A 559 -33.77 26.49 -16.63
CA ALA A 559 -33.60 25.20 -17.27
C ALA A 559 -32.80 25.42 -18.56
N ALA A 560 -31.57 24.87 -18.62
CA ALA A 560 -30.87 24.83 -19.90
C ALA A 560 -31.78 24.08 -20.86
N THR A 561 -32.28 24.79 -21.86
CA THR A 561 -33.04 24.20 -22.96
C THR A 561 -32.17 23.14 -23.60
N ALA A 562 -32.60 21.86 -23.46
CA ALA A 562 -31.98 20.69 -24.04
C ALA A 562 -31.88 20.77 -25.57
#